data_67565b4203d287af60c45e7f855eff39
#
_entry.id   67565b4203d287af60c45e7f855eff39
#
_cell.length_a   1.000
_cell.length_b   1.000
_cell.length_c   1.000
_cell.angle_alpha   90.00
_cell.angle_beta   90.00
_cell.angle_gamma   90.00
#
_symmetry.space_group_name_H-M   'P 1'
#
loop_
_entity.id
_entity.type
_entity.pdbx_description
1 polymer ?
#
loop_
_entity_poly.entity_id
_entity_poly.type
_entity_poly.pdbx_seq_one_letter_code
_entity_poly.pdbx_strand_id
1 'polypeptide(L)'
;MRALERCDDYLTRPFAYEELVARIRAVLRRRTPRADLLDLGELLIDRSARRVLVLGKEIALASKEYALLLRLAQDPDRVITREHLLRDVWGYRTFVPTRTVESHASRVRCKLAAAGLPGWVVNVWGVGYKLLP
;
A
#
# COMPACT_ATOMS: atom_id res chain seq x y z
N MET A 1 13.78 -18.21 -0.45
CA MET A 1 13.03 -17.71 -0.31
C MET A 1 12.76 -17.22 0.83
N ARG A 2 13.32 -16.94 1.38
CA ARG A 2 13.25 -16.58 2.66
C ARG A 2 12.70 -15.24 2.85
N ALA A 3 12.84 -14.34 1.88
CA ALA A 3 12.21 -13.05 2.00
C ALA A 3 10.71 -13.20 2.17
N LEU A 4 10.12 -14.18 1.50
CA LEU A 4 8.71 -14.43 1.65
C LEU A 4 8.35 -14.83 3.05
N GLU A 5 9.21 -15.60 3.67
CA GLU A 5 8.93 -16.00 5.03
C GLU A 5 8.93 -14.82 5.96
N ARG A 6 9.79 -13.87 5.68
CA ARG A 6 9.81 -12.69 6.52
C ARG A 6 8.58 -11.84 6.34
N CYS A 7 7.95 -11.91 5.19
CA CYS A 7 6.73 -11.16 5.00
C CYS A 7 5.64 -11.60 5.96
N ASP A 8 5.69 -12.84 6.36
CA ASP A 8 4.68 -13.35 7.28
C ASP A 8 5.06 -13.14 8.72
N ASP A 9 6.23 -12.66 8.98
CA ASP A 9 6.72 -12.52 10.33
C ASP A 9 6.43 -11.12 10.80
N TYR A 10 5.32 -10.90 11.46
CA TYR A 10 4.96 -9.61 11.95
C TYR A 10 4.45 -9.72 13.37
N LEU A 11 4.48 -8.60 14.05
CA LEU A 11 4.08 -8.55 15.44
C LEU A 11 2.59 -8.43 15.57
N THR A 12 2.03 -9.21 16.46
CA THR A 12 0.65 -9.02 16.81
C THR A 12 0.59 -8.06 17.98
N ARG A 13 -0.35 -7.16 17.91
CA ARG A 13 -0.53 -6.21 18.97
C ARG A 13 -1.88 -6.40 19.52
N PRO A 14 -1.99 -6.71 20.76
CA PRO A 14 -3.27 -7.09 21.31
C PRO A 14 -4.16 -5.94 21.54
N PHE A 15 -3.88 -4.79 21.67
CA PHE A 15 -4.85 -3.82 22.12
C PHE A 15 -4.44 -2.44 21.74
N ALA A 16 -5.32 -1.51 21.92
CA ALA A 16 -5.09 -0.09 21.72
C ALA A 16 -4.84 0.31 20.27
N TYR A 17 -4.82 -0.65 19.35
CA TYR A 17 -4.65 -0.30 17.96
C TYR A 17 -5.75 0.60 17.46
N GLU A 18 -6.99 0.23 17.74
CA GLU A 18 -8.12 1.01 17.24
C GLU A 18 -8.11 2.41 17.81
N GLU A 19 -7.76 2.51 19.07
CA GLU A 19 -7.68 3.82 19.71
C GLU A 19 -6.54 4.64 19.12
N LEU A 20 -5.39 4.02 18.92
CA LEU A 20 -4.25 4.69 18.33
C LEU A 20 -4.56 5.16 16.93
N VAL A 21 -5.15 4.29 16.13
CA VAL A 21 -5.50 4.63 14.77
C VAL A 21 -6.49 5.79 14.75
N ALA A 22 -7.47 5.77 15.64
CA ALA A 22 -8.44 6.84 15.71
C ALA A 22 -7.78 8.17 16.03
N ARG A 23 -6.81 8.17 16.94
CA ARG A 23 -6.11 9.40 17.27
C ARG A 23 -5.31 9.93 16.11
N ILE A 24 -4.62 9.05 15.41
CA ILE A 24 -3.81 9.46 14.28
C ILE A 24 -4.68 9.98 13.16
N ARG A 25 -5.80 9.33 12.91
CA ARG A 25 -6.73 9.84 11.92
C ARG A 25 -7.24 11.24 12.30
N ALA A 26 -7.56 11.45 13.55
CA ALA A 26 -8.05 12.74 13.99
C ALA A 26 -7.00 13.82 13.79
N VAL A 27 -5.74 13.52 14.11
CA VAL A 27 -4.65 14.47 13.92
C VAL A 27 -4.46 14.78 12.45
N LEU A 28 -4.42 13.75 11.61
CA LEU A 28 -4.21 13.94 10.18
C LEU A 28 -5.35 14.73 9.55
N ARG A 29 -6.58 14.47 9.97
CA ARG A 29 -7.71 15.19 9.41
C ARG A 29 -7.67 16.67 9.71
N ARG A 30 -7.12 17.06 10.85
CA ARG A 30 -7.00 18.46 11.17
C ARG A 30 -5.91 19.14 10.39
N ARG A 31 -4.83 18.41 10.06
CA ARG A 31 -3.65 19.00 9.45
C ARG A 31 -3.62 18.82 7.95
N THR A 32 -4.27 17.79 7.44
CA THR A 32 -4.21 17.41 6.03
C THR A 32 -5.56 17.64 5.40
N PRO A 33 -5.61 18.36 4.26
CA PRO A 33 -6.87 18.51 3.55
C PRO A 33 -7.46 17.15 3.23
N ARG A 34 -8.78 17.09 3.31
CA ARG A 34 -9.46 15.83 3.11
C ARG A 34 -9.16 15.20 1.76
N ALA A 35 -8.97 16.04 0.74
CA ALA A 35 -8.68 15.55 -0.61
C ALA A 35 -7.34 14.84 -0.68
N ASP A 36 -6.42 15.14 0.23
CA ASP A 36 -5.09 14.56 0.22
C ASP A 36 -4.96 13.35 1.13
N LEU A 37 -6.02 12.99 1.83
CA LEU A 37 -5.97 11.88 2.77
C LEU A 37 -6.80 10.72 2.23
N LEU A 38 -6.15 9.59 1.99
CA LEU A 38 -6.85 8.36 1.62
C LEU A 38 -6.98 7.50 2.86
N ASP A 39 -8.20 7.26 3.27
CA ASP A 39 -8.50 6.51 4.48
C ASP A 39 -9.16 5.20 4.09
N LEU A 40 -8.40 4.11 4.18
CA LEU A 40 -8.91 2.78 3.86
C LEU A 40 -9.08 1.94 5.11
N GLY A 41 -9.34 2.58 6.23
CA GLY A 41 -9.50 1.87 7.49
C GLY A 41 -8.17 1.70 8.18
N GLU A 42 -7.58 0.54 8.06
CA GLU A 42 -6.30 0.27 8.69
C GLU A 42 -5.12 0.88 7.93
N LEU A 43 -5.35 1.35 6.72
CA LEU A 43 -4.31 1.94 5.90
C LEU A 43 -4.67 3.40 5.63
N LEU A 44 -3.76 4.30 5.98
CA LEU A 44 -3.93 5.72 5.74
C LEU A 44 -2.78 6.21 4.88
N ILE A 45 -3.09 6.98 3.86
CA ILE A 45 -2.08 7.58 2.99
C ILE A 45 -2.29 9.09 2.99
N ASP A 46 -1.27 9.81 3.44
CA ASP A 46 -1.26 11.26 3.41
C ASP A 46 -0.48 11.68 2.18
N ARG A 47 -1.20 12.05 1.14
CA ARG A 47 -0.56 12.34 -0.14
C ARG A 47 0.26 13.62 -0.11
N SER A 48 -0.15 14.59 0.70
CA SER A 48 0.61 15.84 0.75
C SER A 48 1.98 15.63 1.37
N ALA A 49 2.09 14.75 2.36
CA ALA A 49 3.36 14.47 3.01
C ALA A 49 4.00 13.17 2.52
N ARG A 50 3.34 12.44 1.63
CA ARG A 50 3.80 11.15 1.11
C ARG A 50 4.09 10.19 2.25
N ARG A 51 3.17 10.10 3.19
CA ARG A 51 3.31 9.24 4.36
C ARG A 51 2.27 8.13 4.32
N VAL A 52 2.68 6.95 4.75
CA VAL A 52 1.81 5.79 4.80
C VAL A 52 1.78 5.28 6.23
N LEU A 53 0.58 5.15 6.76
CA LEU A 53 0.38 4.66 8.12
C LEU A 53 -0.42 3.38 8.07
N VAL A 54 0.10 2.35 8.73
CA VAL A 54 -0.57 1.06 8.82
C VAL A 54 -0.84 0.80 10.29
N LEU A 55 -2.11 0.69 10.62
CA LEU A 55 -2.54 0.48 12.00
C LEU A 55 -1.92 1.51 12.93
N GLY A 56 -1.82 2.76 12.46
CA GLY A 56 -1.26 3.83 13.24
C GLY A 56 0.24 3.95 13.23
N LYS A 57 0.93 3.06 12.51
CA LYS A 57 2.38 3.05 12.49
C LYS A 57 2.86 3.47 11.11
N GLU A 58 3.76 4.43 11.08
CA GLU A 58 4.30 4.88 9.81
C GLU A 58 5.27 3.86 9.26
N ILE A 59 5.14 3.55 7.98
CA ILE A 59 6.07 2.64 7.32
C ILE A 59 6.80 3.40 6.22
N ALA A 60 8.00 2.91 5.90
CA ALA A 60 8.83 3.54 4.89
C ALA A 60 8.72 2.75 3.59
N LEU A 61 8.42 3.45 2.51
CA LEU A 61 8.34 2.86 1.19
C LEU A 61 9.27 3.61 0.26
N ALA A 62 9.90 2.88 -0.64
CA ALA A 62 10.67 3.50 -1.70
C ALA A 62 9.72 4.26 -2.62
N SER A 63 10.28 5.15 -3.42
CA SER A 63 9.47 6.05 -4.23
C SER A 63 8.48 5.30 -5.13
N LYS A 64 8.95 4.28 -5.84
CA LYS A 64 8.06 3.54 -6.73
C LYS A 64 7.14 2.60 -5.98
N GLU A 65 7.55 2.12 -4.82
CA GLU A 65 6.66 1.34 -3.96
C GLU A 65 5.51 2.19 -3.49
N TYR A 66 5.80 3.42 -3.07
CA TYR A 66 4.76 4.34 -2.66
C TYR A 66 3.80 4.65 -3.81
N ALA A 67 4.36 4.93 -4.98
CA ALA A 67 3.53 5.26 -6.14
C ALA A 67 2.64 4.08 -6.53
N LEU A 68 3.15 2.88 -6.45
CA LEU A 68 2.36 1.69 -6.74
C LEU A 68 1.22 1.53 -5.74
N LEU A 69 1.53 1.64 -4.46
CA LEU A 69 0.51 1.53 -3.43
C LEU A 69 -0.54 2.62 -3.58
N LEU A 70 -0.12 3.83 -3.84
CA LEU A 70 -1.04 4.95 -4.01
C LEU A 70 -1.98 4.70 -5.19
N ARG A 71 -1.44 4.20 -6.30
CA ARG A 71 -2.27 3.95 -7.46
C ARG A 71 -3.34 2.90 -7.17
N LEU A 72 -2.96 1.85 -6.46
CA LEU A 72 -3.92 0.82 -6.09
C LEU A 72 -4.94 1.36 -5.08
N ALA A 73 -4.49 2.22 -4.18
CA ALA A 73 -5.36 2.75 -3.14
C ALA A 73 -6.37 3.76 -3.65
N GLN A 74 -6.09 4.40 -4.78
CA GLN A 74 -7.04 5.35 -5.36
C GLN A 74 -8.30 4.67 -5.87
N ASP A 75 -8.18 3.41 -6.27
CA ASP A 75 -9.32 2.61 -6.70
C ASP A 75 -9.30 1.29 -5.94
N PRO A 76 -9.58 1.31 -4.65
CA PRO A 76 -9.50 0.08 -3.87
C PRO A 76 -10.50 -0.94 -4.38
N ASP A 77 -10.10 -2.21 -4.33
CA ASP A 77 -10.95 -3.30 -4.77
C ASP A 77 -11.12 -3.38 -6.27
N ARG A 78 -10.45 -2.53 -7.01
CA ARG A 78 -10.46 -2.58 -8.47
C ARG A 78 -9.14 -3.14 -8.95
N VAL A 79 -9.21 -4.07 -9.90
CA VAL A 79 -8.01 -4.67 -10.46
C VAL A 79 -7.40 -3.71 -11.46
N ILE A 80 -6.14 -3.34 -11.24
CA ILE A 80 -5.39 -2.49 -12.14
C ILE A 80 -4.44 -3.39 -12.92
N THR A 81 -4.50 -3.31 -14.24
CA THR A 81 -3.70 -4.19 -15.07
C THR A 81 -2.23 -3.82 -14.98
N ARG A 82 -1.39 -4.80 -15.29
CA ARG A 82 0.04 -4.59 -15.30
C ARG A 82 0.43 -3.45 -16.23
N GLU A 83 -0.20 -3.42 -17.40
CA GLU A 83 0.08 -2.38 -18.38
C GLU A 83 -0.29 -1.00 -17.85
N HIS A 84 -1.42 -0.90 -17.17
CA HIS A 84 -1.81 0.38 -16.58
C HIS A 84 -0.84 0.80 -15.50
N LEU A 85 -0.38 -0.14 -14.67
CA LEU A 85 0.59 0.17 -13.64
C LEU A 85 1.91 0.63 -14.23
N LEU A 86 2.37 -0.03 -15.28
CA LEU A 86 3.62 0.39 -15.93
C LEU A 86 3.50 1.80 -16.47
N ARG A 87 2.35 2.13 -17.03
CA ARG A 87 2.15 3.47 -17.56
C ARG A 87 2.00 4.50 -16.46
N ASP A 88 1.17 4.19 -15.46
CA ASP A 88 0.81 5.20 -14.46
C ASP A 88 1.90 5.42 -13.43
N VAL A 89 2.65 4.38 -13.11
CA VAL A 89 3.67 4.47 -12.07
C VAL A 89 5.05 4.67 -12.65
N TRP A 90 5.36 3.97 -13.74
CA TRP A 90 6.69 4.02 -14.34
C TRP A 90 6.78 4.86 -15.60
N GLY A 91 5.64 5.26 -16.16
CA GLY A 91 5.63 6.11 -17.34
C GLY A 91 5.93 5.42 -18.65
N TYR A 92 5.85 4.11 -18.68
CA TYR A 92 6.08 3.38 -19.92
C TYR A 92 4.90 3.56 -20.85
N ARG A 93 5.17 3.89 -22.10
CA ARG A 93 4.12 4.12 -23.09
C ARG A 93 3.75 2.87 -23.85
N THR A 94 4.68 1.93 -23.93
CA THR A 94 4.42 0.68 -24.62
C THR A 94 4.71 -0.46 -23.66
N PHE A 95 4.16 -1.62 -23.96
CA PHE A 95 4.40 -2.75 -23.11
C PHE A 95 5.88 -3.14 -23.19
N VAL A 96 6.48 -3.32 -22.02
CA VAL A 96 7.86 -3.73 -21.89
C VAL A 96 7.87 -4.99 -21.04
N PRO A 97 8.48 -6.07 -21.53
CA PRO A 97 8.55 -7.29 -20.72
C PRO A 97 9.53 -7.07 -19.59
N THR A 98 9.01 -6.78 -18.42
CA THR A 98 9.82 -6.50 -17.25
C THR A 98 9.10 -7.02 -16.02
N ARG A 99 9.84 -7.36 -15.01
CA ARG A 99 9.27 -7.85 -13.76
C ARG A 99 9.26 -6.78 -12.69
N THR A 100 9.38 -5.52 -13.07
CA THR A 100 9.46 -4.46 -12.09
C THR A 100 8.17 -4.31 -11.31
N VAL A 101 7.01 -4.50 -11.96
CA VAL A 101 5.74 -4.43 -11.26
C VAL A 101 5.66 -5.51 -10.19
N GLU A 102 5.99 -6.73 -10.58
CA GLU A 102 5.93 -7.86 -9.66
C GLU A 102 6.87 -7.69 -8.49
N SER A 103 8.08 -7.21 -8.76
CA SER A 103 9.06 -7.02 -7.70
C SER A 103 8.59 -5.96 -6.71
N HIS A 104 8.08 -4.84 -7.21
CA HIS A 104 7.63 -3.78 -6.32
C HIS A 104 6.36 -4.18 -5.58
N ALA A 105 5.44 -4.87 -6.25
CA ALA A 105 4.24 -5.33 -5.58
C ALA A 105 4.58 -6.31 -4.46
N SER A 106 5.56 -7.17 -4.69
CA SER A 106 5.99 -8.11 -3.65
C SER A 106 6.57 -7.38 -2.45
N ARG A 107 7.39 -6.35 -2.70
CA ARG A 107 7.95 -5.59 -1.60
C ARG A 107 6.89 -4.84 -0.81
N VAL A 108 5.93 -4.24 -1.49
CA VAL A 108 4.84 -3.56 -0.81
C VAL A 108 4.05 -4.55 0.02
N ARG A 109 3.74 -5.71 -0.54
CA ARG A 109 3.01 -6.72 0.19
C ARG A 109 3.75 -7.15 1.44
N CYS A 110 5.07 -7.33 1.33
CA CYS A 110 5.86 -7.71 2.49
C CYS A 110 5.86 -6.62 3.55
N LYS A 111 6.00 -5.38 3.15
CA LYS A 111 6.03 -4.28 4.10
C LYS A 111 4.70 -4.10 4.79
N LEU A 112 3.60 -4.25 4.06
CA LEU A 112 2.29 -4.18 4.67
C LEU A 112 2.05 -5.35 5.62
N ALA A 113 2.46 -6.55 5.22
CA ALA A 113 2.31 -7.71 6.09
C ALA A 113 3.10 -7.56 7.37
N ALA A 114 4.33 -7.06 7.27
CA ALA A 114 5.18 -6.85 8.44
C ALA A 114 4.58 -5.80 9.37
N ALA A 115 3.81 -4.88 8.84
CA ALA A 115 3.17 -3.84 9.64
C ALA A 115 1.81 -4.26 10.18
N GLY A 116 1.30 -5.42 9.78
CA GLY A 116 0.04 -5.91 10.32
C GLY A 116 -1.08 -6.09 9.32
N LEU A 117 -0.81 -5.90 8.02
CA LEU A 117 -1.83 -6.03 6.99
C LEU A 117 -1.43 -7.10 5.97
N PRO A 118 -1.43 -8.37 6.35
CA PRO A 118 -1.10 -9.42 5.39
C PRO A 118 -2.21 -9.61 4.37
N GLY A 119 -1.82 -9.91 3.13
CA GLY A 119 -2.80 -10.20 2.09
C GLY A 119 -3.49 -9.00 1.49
N TRP A 120 -3.05 -7.79 1.79
CA TRP A 120 -3.71 -6.60 1.27
C TRP A 120 -3.41 -6.34 -0.21
N VAL A 121 -2.25 -6.74 -0.68
CA VAL A 121 -1.94 -6.63 -2.11
C VAL A 121 -2.28 -7.96 -2.76
N VAL A 122 -3.30 -7.95 -3.60
CA VAL A 122 -3.81 -9.17 -4.20
C VAL A 122 -3.36 -9.24 -5.65
N ASN A 123 -2.72 -10.34 -6.01
CA ASN A 123 -2.32 -10.60 -7.38
C ASN A 123 -3.44 -11.38 -8.06
N VAL A 124 -4.10 -10.74 -9.02
CA VAL A 124 -5.13 -11.42 -9.80
C VAL A 124 -4.44 -12.01 -11.02
N TRP A 125 -4.27 -13.30 -11.02
CA TRP A 125 -3.48 -14.00 -12.03
C TRP A 125 -3.95 -13.67 -13.43
N GLY A 126 -2.99 -13.27 -14.26
CA GLY A 126 -3.27 -12.96 -15.65
C GLY A 126 -3.96 -11.64 -15.88
N VAL A 127 -4.25 -10.87 -14.85
CA VAL A 127 -4.94 -9.60 -15.00
C VAL A 127 -4.14 -8.46 -14.40
N GLY A 128 -3.87 -8.48 -13.10
CA GLY A 128 -3.17 -7.38 -12.47
C GLY A 128 -3.21 -7.49 -10.96
N TYR A 129 -3.28 -6.33 -10.30
CA TYR A 129 -3.22 -6.24 -8.86
C TYR A 129 -4.34 -5.38 -8.32
N LYS A 130 -4.70 -5.61 -7.09
CA LYS A 130 -5.67 -4.77 -6.40
C LYS A 130 -5.35 -4.75 -4.92
N LEU A 131 -5.92 -3.78 -4.21
CA LEU A 131 -5.89 -3.78 -2.76
C LEU A 131 -7.15 -4.41 -2.22
N LEU A 132 -6.99 -5.06 -1.09
CA LEU A 132 -8.11 -5.66 -0.38
C LEU A 132 -8.22 -4.96 0.96
N PRO A 133 -9.01 -3.88 1.06
CA PRO A 133 -9.17 -3.16 2.32
C PRO A 133 -9.98 -3.92 3.34
#